data_02e18c6a9edba0925e5568b6dd74c44f
#
_entry.id   02e18c6a9edba0925e5568b6dd74c44f
#
_cell.length_a   1.000
_cell.length_b   1.000
_cell.length_c   1.000
_cell.angle_alpha   90.00
_cell.angle_beta   90.00
_cell.angle_gamma   90.00
#
_symmetry.space_group_name_H-M   'P 1'
#
loop_
_entity.id
_entity.type
_entity.pdbx_description
1 polymer ?
#
loop_
_entity_poly.entity_id
_entity_poly.type
_entity_poly.pdbx_seq_one_letter_code
_entity_poly.pdbx_strand_id
1 'polypeptide(L)'
;MNSPLLEKIVNAVLYEGYILYPYRASSKKNRQRFTFGRVYPEEYSVAQKGAEPCAMQTEVLVRTRSPECALNISARFLHPMAREVGVLAEPISEMPAAGEPPFQLVNEKLIGEKLCQTWQESVERVVELPALILSEAAPKTRAFDFDSSRELEPIRDGEKIAAVFVRRQEALRGAVETAVTQVDDQVFKVTVRILNRTSVPATELQDQDAIVMRTFASTHTVVHVTGGEFISLLEPPEEYAAAAAACKNVNTWPVLVGEADKKPRDTMLSSPIILYDYPQIAPESAGDLFDGAEIDEILTLRIMTMTDQEKREMRGVDDHARRILERTEMLPADHLLKMHGVMRATAQEQSNDEFFNPATRLESAMVNGVELRKGDKVRIWPKKRADIMDMALEGKVATIEAL
;
A
#
# COMPACT_ATOMS: atom_id res chain seq x y z
N MET A 1 -14.98 6.44 14.34
CA MET A 1 -14.47 5.60 15.44
C MET A 1 -13.09 5.10 15.02
N ASN A 2 -12.02 5.62 15.63
CA ASN A 2 -10.66 5.24 15.23
C ASN A 2 -10.14 4.22 16.24
N SER A 3 -10.35 2.93 15.96
CA SER A 3 -9.62 1.90 16.68
C SER A 3 -8.13 2.04 16.31
N PRO A 4 -7.20 2.12 17.28
CA PRO A 4 -5.76 2.20 16.98
C PRO A 4 -5.25 1.06 16.10
N LEU A 5 -5.90 -0.11 16.19
CA LEU A 5 -5.60 -1.27 15.33
C LEU A 5 -6.02 -1.02 13.88
N LEU A 6 -7.24 -0.48 13.67
CA LEU A 6 -7.72 -0.13 12.34
C LEU A 6 -6.79 0.87 11.66
N GLU A 7 -6.41 1.95 12.38
CA GLU A 7 -5.50 2.96 11.81
C GLU A 7 -4.13 2.38 11.46
N LYS A 8 -3.59 1.45 12.25
CA LYS A 8 -2.33 0.77 11.90
C LYS A 8 -2.46 -0.05 10.61
N ILE A 9 -3.53 -0.83 10.47
CA ILE A 9 -3.78 -1.65 9.29
C ILE A 9 -4.01 -0.76 8.06
N VAL A 10 -4.84 0.28 8.21
CA VAL A 10 -5.11 1.24 7.13
C VAL A 10 -3.83 1.94 6.67
N ASN A 11 -2.98 2.38 7.60
CA ASN A 11 -1.72 3.03 7.26
C ASN A 11 -0.75 2.08 6.55
N ALA A 12 -0.67 0.81 6.98
CA ALA A 12 0.14 -0.20 6.30
C ALA A 12 -0.32 -0.36 4.84
N VAL A 13 -1.63 -0.52 4.62
CA VAL A 13 -2.25 -0.66 3.29
C VAL A 13 -2.12 0.61 2.46
N LEU A 14 -2.31 1.79 3.07
CA LEU A 14 -2.28 3.07 2.37
C LEU A 14 -0.93 3.35 1.71
N TYR A 15 0.15 2.97 2.36
CA TYR A 15 1.51 3.18 1.88
C TYR A 15 2.12 1.95 1.19
N GLU A 16 1.35 0.87 0.98
CA GLU A 16 1.83 -0.30 0.23
C GLU A 16 2.34 0.09 -1.15
N GLY A 17 3.57 -0.32 -1.46
CA GLY A 17 4.23 0.05 -2.71
C GLY A 17 4.59 1.54 -2.83
N TYR A 18 4.50 2.30 -1.72
CA TYR A 18 4.89 3.71 -1.65
C TYR A 18 6.35 3.91 -2.07
N ILE A 19 7.26 3.09 -1.55
CA ILE A 19 8.64 2.97 -1.99
C ILE A 19 9.07 1.51 -1.81
N LEU A 20 9.55 0.90 -2.90
CA LEU A 20 10.00 -0.48 -2.90
C LEU A 20 11.52 -0.55 -2.67
N TYR A 21 11.97 -1.63 -2.04
CA TYR A 21 13.41 -1.88 -1.95
C TYR A 21 14.07 -1.75 -3.34
N PRO A 22 15.20 -1.05 -3.49
CA PRO A 22 16.16 -0.62 -2.49
C PRO A 22 15.94 0.78 -1.87
N TYR A 23 14.72 1.29 -1.79
CA TYR A 23 14.34 2.57 -1.18
C TYR A 23 15.13 3.80 -1.66
N ARG A 24 15.66 3.75 -2.89
CA ARG A 24 16.42 4.82 -3.53
C ARG A 24 15.60 5.48 -4.63
N ALA A 25 15.69 6.81 -4.72
CA ALA A 25 15.03 7.58 -5.77
C ALA A 25 15.51 7.18 -7.18
N SER A 26 16.80 6.85 -7.33
CA SER A 26 17.40 6.41 -8.60
C SER A 26 16.96 5.04 -9.07
N SER A 27 16.36 4.22 -8.19
CA SER A 27 15.90 2.88 -8.55
C SER A 27 14.78 2.92 -9.59
N LYS A 28 14.87 2.07 -10.62
CA LYS A 28 13.83 1.90 -11.63
C LYS A 28 12.46 1.58 -11.03
N LYS A 29 12.41 0.74 -9.99
CA LYS A 29 11.17 0.37 -9.28
C LYS A 29 10.49 1.60 -8.66
N ASN A 30 11.26 2.58 -8.19
CA ASN A 30 10.75 3.74 -7.47
C ASN A 30 10.45 4.96 -8.38
N ARG A 31 10.63 4.83 -9.70
CA ARG A 31 10.24 5.88 -10.65
C ARG A 31 8.75 5.95 -10.90
N GLN A 32 8.05 4.81 -10.73
CA GLN A 32 6.59 4.74 -10.82
C GLN A 32 6.05 4.42 -9.43
N ARG A 33 5.82 5.46 -8.66
CA ARG A 33 5.28 5.36 -7.31
C ARG A 33 3.76 5.32 -7.31
N PHE A 34 3.20 4.94 -6.17
CA PHE A 34 1.76 4.90 -5.95
C PHE A 34 1.03 4.09 -7.02
N THR A 35 1.50 2.87 -7.30
CA THR A 35 0.95 2.02 -8.36
C THR A 35 -0.30 1.26 -7.93
N PHE A 36 -0.49 1.03 -6.63
CA PHE A 36 -1.63 0.29 -6.11
C PHE A 36 -2.89 1.16 -6.00
N GLY A 37 -4.04 0.57 -6.29
CA GLY A 37 -5.35 1.18 -6.07
C GLY A 37 -5.53 2.56 -6.70
N ARG A 38 -4.97 2.78 -7.87
CA ARG A 38 -5.16 4.01 -8.62
C ARG A 38 -6.57 4.11 -9.17
N VAL A 39 -7.19 5.26 -8.95
CA VAL A 39 -8.43 5.66 -9.61
C VAL A 39 -8.12 6.85 -10.49
N TYR A 40 -8.04 6.61 -11.79
CA TYR A 40 -7.60 7.58 -12.80
C TYR A 40 -8.72 8.55 -13.19
N PRO A 41 -8.39 9.73 -13.74
CA PRO A 41 -9.38 10.60 -14.36
C PRO A 41 -10.15 9.89 -15.48
N GLU A 42 -11.46 10.19 -15.62
CA GLU A 42 -12.35 9.53 -16.57
C GLU A 42 -11.88 9.70 -18.02
N GLU A 43 -11.45 10.93 -18.42
CA GLU A 43 -10.95 11.19 -19.77
C GLU A 43 -9.73 10.33 -20.11
N TYR A 44 -8.83 10.11 -19.15
CA TYR A 44 -7.69 9.23 -19.33
C TYR A 44 -8.12 7.76 -19.45
N SER A 45 -9.01 7.30 -18.59
CA SER A 45 -9.56 5.94 -18.65
C SER A 45 -10.19 5.66 -20.03
N VAL A 46 -10.97 6.59 -20.54
CA VAL A 46 -11.57 6.51 -21.89
C VAL A 46 -10.51 6.45 -22.96
N ALA A 47 -9.48 7.31 -22.89
CA ALA A 47 -8.36 7.30 -23.83
C ALA A 47 -7.58 5.96 -23.82
N GLN A 48 -7.50 5.30 -22.66
CA GLN A 48 -6.90 3.98 -22.49
C GLN A 48 -7.90 2.81 -22.74
N LYS A 49 -9.06 3.10 -23.31
CA LYS A 49 -10.12 2.11 -23.64
C LYS A 49 -10.59 1.31 -22.41
N GLY A 50 -10.57 1.94 -21.24
CA GLY A 50 -10.99 1.33 -19.97
C GLY A 50 -9.97 0.37 -19.34
N ALA A 51 -8.75 0.29 -19.87
CA ALA A 51 -7.69 -0.51 -19.26
C ALA A 51 -7.28 0.03 -17.86
N GLU A 52 -7.37 1.35 -17.69
CA GLU A 52 -7.08 2.02 -16.42
C GLU A 52 -8.39 2.45 -15.74
N PRO A 53 -8.63 2.07 -14.48
CA PRO A 53 -9.92 2.29 -13.83
C PRO A 53 -10.11 3.77 -13.45
N CYS A 54 -11.29 4.34 -13.75
CA CYS A 54 -11.72 5.64 -13.24
C CYS A 54 -12.68 5.55 -12.04
N ALA A 55 -12.94 4.32 -11.59
CA ALA A 55 -13.80 4.04 -10.44
C ALA A 55 -13.27 2.87 -9.63
N MET A 56 -13.54 2.91 -8.32
CA MET A 56 -13.42 1.80 -7.39
C MET A 56 -14.80 1.50 -6.83
N GLN A 57 -15.21 0.24 -6.81
CA GLN A 57 -16.51 -0.16 -6.27
C GLN A 57 -16.37 -1.22 -5.20
N THR A 58 -16.98 -0.95 -4.05
CA THR A 58 -17.12 -1.87 -2.93
C THR A 58 -18.58 -2.26 -2.77
N GLU A 59 -18.88 -3.56 -2.73
CA GLU A 59 -20.17 -4.09 -2.32
C GLU A 59 -19.98 -5.00 -1.10
N VAL A 60 -20.77 -4.77 -0.06
CA VAL A 60 -20.75 -5.52 1.20
C VAL A 60 -22.17 -5.89 1.63
N LEU A 61 -22.28 -6.95 2.43
CA LEU A 61 -23.53 -7.37 3.03
C LEU A 61 -23.58 -6.96 4.49
N VAL A 62 -24.71 -6.36 4.90
CA VAL A 62 -24.98 -5.91 6.27
C VAL A 62 -26.25 -6.56 6.76
N ARG A 63 -26.16 -7.27 7.89
CA ARG A 63 -27.32 -7.76 8.64
C ARG A 63 -27.71 -6.72 9.69
N THR A 64 -28.92 -6.22 9.63
CA THR A 64 -29.46 -5.28 10.64
C THR A 64 -29.84 -6.00 11.92
N ARG A 65 -29.59 -5.35 13.07
CA ARG A 65 -30.03 -5.80 14.40
C ARG A 65 -31.04 -4.82 15.03
N SER A 66 -31.15 -3.63 14.44
CA SER A 66 -32.10 -2.60 14.87
C SER A 66 -32.59 -1.77 13.68
N PRO A 67 -33.78 -1.15 13.77
CA PRO A 67 -34.28 -0.22 12.76
C PRO A 67 -33.37 1.00 12.51
N GLU A 68 -32.57 1.38 13.52
CA GLU A 68 -31.63 2.49 13.47
C GLU A 68 -30.24 2.09 12.96
N CYS A 69 -30.15 0.93 12.26
CA CYS A 69 -28.90 0.48 11.71
C CYS A 69 -28.32 1.52 10.74
N ALA A 70 -27.12 2.00 11.05
CA ALA A 70 -26.46 3.06 10.31
C ALA A 70 -25.02 2.70 9.97
N LEU A 71 -24.55 3.19 8.81
CA LEU A 71 -23.20 3.05 8.34
C LEU A 71 -22.48 4.40 8.36
N ASN A 72 -21.25 4.40 8.89
CA ASN A 72 -20.29 5.45 8.72
C ASN A 72 -19.30 5.00 7.64
N ILE A 73 -19.19 5.75 6.57
CA ILE A 73 -18.40 5.41 5.38
C ILE A 73 -17.35 6.49 5.19
N SER A 74 -16.10 6.09 5.01
CA SER A 74 -15.02 6.99 4.62
C SER A 74 -14.25 6.42 3.43
N ALA A 75 -14.02 7.26 2.42
CA ALA A 75 -13.10 6.98 1.34
C ALA A 75 -11.75 7.62 1.67
N ARG A 76 -10.66 6.87 1.55
CA ARG A 76 -9.30 7.34 1.84
C ARG A 76 -8.41 7.08 0.64
N PHE A 77 -7.48 7.98 0.38
CA PHE A 77 -6.50 7.84 -0.69
C PHE A 77 -5.30 8.75 -0.50
N LEU A 78 -4.23 8.49 -1.22
CA LEU A 78 -3.07 9.36 -1.34
C LEU A 78 -3.27 10.32 -2.51
N HIS A 79 -3.11 11.62 -2.25
CA HIS A 79 -3.05 12.69 -3.24
C HIS A 79 -1.59 12.95 -3.59
N PRO A 80 -1.11 12.58 -4.79
CA PRO A 80 0.28 12.76 -5.19
C PRO A 80 0.71 14.22 -5.16
N MET A 81 1.98 14.45 -4.79
CA MET A 81 2.59 15.76 -4.69
C MET A 81 3.99 15.71 -5.28
N ALA A 82 4.27 16.56 -6.26
CA ALA A 82 5.61 16.72 -6.79
C ALA A 82 6.45 17.55 -5.82
N ARG A 83 7.66 17.07 -5.49
CA ARG A 83 8.70 17.83 -4.80
C ARG A 83 9.89 18.00 -5.72
N GLU A 84 10.18 19.22 -6.11
CA GLU A 84 11.29 19.60 -6.97
C GLU A 84 12.34 20.39 -6.18
N VAL A 85 13.60 20.31 -6.59
CA VAL A 85 14.71 21.05 -5.96
C VAL A 85 15.01 22.28 -6.79
N GLY A 86 14.78 23.47 -6.23
CA GLY A 86 15.14 24.75 -6.83
C GLY A 86 16.39 25.31 -6.21
N VAL A 87 17.50 25.39 -6.95
CA VAL A 87 18.77 25.95 -6.47
C VAL A 87 18.81 27.45 -6.74
N LEU A 88 19.02 28.26 -5.72
CA LEU A 88 19.14 29.70 -5.86
C LEU A 88 20.48 30.06 -6.55
N ALA A 89 20.43 31.04 -7.46
CA ALA A 89 21.65 31.56 -8.11
C ALA A 89 22.63 32.17 -7.08
N GLU A 90 22.06 32.86 -6.09
CA GLU A 90 22.82 33.43 -4.95
C GLU A 90 22.08 33.09 -3.65
N PRO A 91 22.77 32.53 -2.63
CA PRO A 91 22.15 32.27 -1.34
C PRO A 91 21.65 33.53 -0.66
N ILE A 92 20.43 33.50 -0.14
CA ILE A 92 19.76 34.64 0.52
C ILE A 92 19.59 34.38 2.03
N SER A 93 19.47 35.43 2.83
CA SER A 93 19.29 35.30 4.27
C SER A 93 17.85 34.94 4.66
N GLU A 94 16.87 35.48 3.93
CA GLU A 94 15.44 35.31 4.20
C GLU A 94 14.69 35.17 2.88
N MET A 95 13.54 34.46 2.92
CA MET A 95 12.64 34.38 1.77
C MET A 95 12.04 35.76 1.48
N PRO A 96 11.81 36.12 0.21
CA PRO A 96 11.13 37.36 -0.15
C PRO A 96 9.78 37.46 0.51
N ALA A 97 9.43 38.65 1.02
CA ALA A 97 8.08 38.89 1.58
C ALA A 97 6.95 38.75 0.54
N ALA A 98 7.27 38.91 -0.73
CA ALA A 98 6.34 38.71 -1.85
C ALA A 98 7.07 38.09 -3.05
N GLY A 99 6.41 37.18 -3.73
CA GLY A 99 6.96 36.45 -4.89
C GLY A 99 7.91 35.32 -4.52
N GLU A 100 8.49 34.71 -5.53
CA GLU A 100 9.47 33.62 -5.39
C GLU A 100 10.87 34.13 -5.69
N PRO A 101 11.90 33.66 -4.97
CA PRO A 101 13.28 33.98 -5.34
C PRO A 101 13.62 33.30 -6.67
N PRO A 102 14.52 33.85 -7.49
CA PRO A 102 14.95 33.19 -8.71
C PRO A 102 15.74 31.93 -8.39
N PHE A 103 15.32 30.80 -8.93
CA PHE A 103 15.98 29.51 -8.79
C PHE A 103 15.96 28.70 -10.08
N GLN A 104 16.89 27.74 -10.19
CA GLN A 104 16.91 26.76 -11.27
C GLN A 104 16.52 25.39 -10.71
N LEU A 105 15.57 24.71 -11.37
CA LEU A 105 15.18 23.35 -11.03
C LEU A 105 16.30 22.37 -11.40
N VAL A 106 16.61 21.45 -10.47
CA VAL A 106 17.58 20.38 -10.65
C VAL A 106 17.01 19.07 -10.11
N ASN A 107 17.50 17.92 -10.59
CA ASN A 107 17.07 16.62 -10.09
C ASN A 107 17.55 16.35 -8.67
N GLU A 108 18.80 16.76 -8.38
CA GLU A 108 19.41 16.62 -7.05
C GLU A 108 20.46 17.68 -6.78
N LYS A 109 20.68 17.99 -5.52
CA LYS A 109 21.73 18.89 -5.06
C LYS A 109 22.17 18.53 -3.65
N LEU A 110 23.47 18.43 -3.43
CA LEU A 110 24.03 18.36 -2.09
C LEU A 110 24.12 19.79 -1.52
N ILE A 111 23.49 20.02 -0.35
CA ILE A 111 23.46 21.29 0.36
C ILE A 111 23.94 21.02 1.79
N GLY A 112 25.12 21.50 2.13
CA GLY A 112 25.84 21.04 3.31
C GLY A 112 26.04 19.50 3.22
N GLU A 113 25.57 18.79 4.23
CA GLU A 113 25.60 17.31 4.27
C GLU A 113 24.30 16.65 3.77
N LYS A 114 23.26 17.44 3.47
CA LYS A 114 21.95 16.95 3.07
C LYS A 114 21.86 16.81 1.55
N LEU A 115 21.62 15.58 1.07
CA LEU A 115 21.27 15.35 -0.32
C LEU A 115 19.80 15.70 -0.52
N CYS A 116 19.52 16.73 -1.32
CA CYS A 116 18.17 17.15 -1.70
C CYS A 116 17.87 16.60 -3.08
N GLN A 117 16.75 15.89 -3.23
CA GLN A 117 16.37 15.20 -4.46
C GLN A 117 14.95 15.55 -4.87
N THR A 118 14.71 15.67 -6.18
CA THR A 118 13.37 15.68 -6.75
C THR A 118 12.71 14.35 -6.46
N TRP A 119 11.47 14.39 -5.96
CA TRP A 119 10.76 13.23 -5.51
C TRP A 119 9.26 13.40 -5.64
N GLN A 120 8.52 12.31 -5.65
CA GLN A 120 7.07 12.34 -5.59
C GLN A 120 6.63 11.97 -4.15
N GLU A 121 6.03 12.90 -3.47
CA GLU A 121 5.43 12.74 -2.16
C GLU A 121 3.92 12.52 -2.29
N SER A 122 3.21 12.41 -1.19
CA SER A 122 1.75 12.36 -1.17
C SER A 122 1.19 12.97 0.11
N VAL A 123 -0.07 13.36 0.04
CA VAL A 123 -0.87 13.80 1.18
C VAL A 123 -2.06 12.86 1.33
N GLU A 124 -2.31 12.39 2.53
CA GLU A 124 -3.52 11.60 2.80
C GLU A 124 -4.76 12.45 2.70
N ARG A 125 -5.79 11.92 2.02
CA ARG A 125 -7.12 12.53 1.93
C ARG A 125 -8.15 11.56 2.48
N VAL A 126 -9.06 12.12 3.27
CA VAL A 126 -10.20 11.39 3.84
C VAL A 126 -11.47 12.12 3.45
N VAL A 127 -12.40 11.40 2.85
CA VAL A 127 -13.73 11.89 2.50
C VAL A 127 -14.74 11.11 3.34
N GLU A 128 -15.25 11.76 4.37
CA GLU A 128 -16.29 11.19 5.24
C GLU A 128 -17.67 11.46 4.65
N LEU A 129 -18.53 10.45 4.65
CA LEU A 129 -19.91 10.58 4.25
C LEU A 129 -20.80 10.80 5.48
N PRO A 130 -21.92 11.52 5.35
CA PRO A 130 -22.96 11.52 6.36
C PRO A 130 -23.44 10.10 6.66
N ALA A 131 -23.78 9.82 7.90
CA ALA A 131 -24.28 8.51 8.30
C ALA A 131 -25.43 8.04 7.39
N LEU A 132 -25.33 6.80 6.93
CA LEU A 132 -26.28 6.16 6.03
C LEU A 132 -27.18 5.22 6.84
N ILE A 133 -28.40 5.66 7.14
CA ILE A 133 -29.41 4.83 7.83
C ILE A 133 -29.97 3.87 6.79
N LEU A 134 -29.86 2.55 7.01
CA LEU A 134 -30.20 1.55 6.00
C LEU A 134 -31.69 1.53 5.66
N SER A 135 -32.57 1.77 6.62
CA SER A 135 -34.03 1.81 6.40
C SER A 135 -34.50 3.01 5.57
N GLU A 136 -33.67 4.06 5.48
CA GLU A 136 -33.99 5.32 4.78
C GLU A 136 -33.13 5.54 3.53
N ALA A 137 -32.35 4.53 3.14
CA ALA A 137 -31.29 4.71 2.18
C ALA A 137 -31.80 4.79 0.74
N ALA A 138 -31.94 6.01 0.24
CA ALA A 138 -31.96 6.30 -1.19
C ALA A 138 -30.51 6.43 -1.74
N PRO A 139 -30.27 6.20 -3.04
CA PRO A 139 -28.99 6.47 -3.65
C PRO A 139 -28.55 7.93 -3.40
N LYS A 140 -27.32 8.10 -2.95
CA LYS A 140 -26.73 9.41 -2.64
C LYS A 140 -25.40 9.58 -3.33
N THR A 141 -25.08 10.83 -3.69
CA THR A 141 -23.78 11.22 -4.24
C THR A 141 -23.19 12.33 -3.38
N ARG A 142 -21.97 12.13 -2.89
CA ARG A 142 -21.17 13.15 -2.21
C ARG A 142 -20.02 13.57 -3.12
N ALA A 143 -20.11 14.75 -3.71
CA ALA A 143 -18.98 15.34 -4.42
C ALA A 143 -17.95 15.89 -3.42
N PHE A 144 -16.69 15.88 -3.83
CA PHE A 144 -15.58 16.48 -3.11
C PHE A 144 -14.55 17.07 -4.08
N ASP A 145 -13.79 18.04 -3.60
CA ASP A 145 -12.70 18.67 -4.32
C ASP A 145 -11.55 19.01 -3.36
N PHE A 146 -10.34 19.00 -3.91
CA PHE A 146 -9.12 19.47 -3.27
C PHE A 146 -8.42 20.40 -4.24
N ASP A 147 -8.19 21.63 -3.81
CA ASP A 147 -7.54 22.65 -4.65
C ASP A 147 -6.08 22.29 -4.92
N SER A 148 -5.56 22.81 -6.03
CA SER A 148 -4.13 22.78 -6.32
C SER A 148 -3.36 23.64 -5.31
N SER A 149 -2.14 23.22 -5.01
CA SER A 149 -1.26 23.98 -4.13
C SER A 149 0.15 24.08 -4.69
N ARG A 150 0.86 25.15 -4.31
CA ARG A 150 2.28 25.36 -4.58
C ARG A 150 2.91 26.00 -3.35
N GLU A 151 3.94 25.36 -2.81
CA GLU A 151 4.64 25.80 -1.61
C GLU A 151 6.14 25.74 -1.84
N LEU A 152 6.86 26.71 -1.24
CA LEU A 152 8.31 26.73 -1.22
C LEU A 152 8.81 26.54 0.22
N GLU A 153 9.56 25.46 0.44
CA GLU A 153 10.24 25.21 1.70
C GLU A 153 11.73 25.56 1.57
N PRO A 154 12.25 26.53 2.35
CA PRO A 154 13.65 26.93 2.27
C PRO A 154 14.59 25.84 2.78
N ILE A 155 15.69 25.62 2.04
CA ILE A 155 16.78 24.72 2.40
C ILE A 155 18.00 25.57 2.73
N ARG A 156 18.49 25.45 3.96
CA ARG A 156 19.60 26.25 4.46
C ARG A 156 20.94 25.54 4.32
N ASP A 157 21.94 26.31 4.00
CA ASP A 157 23.38 25.98 4.16
C ASP A 157 23.99 26.99 5.14
N GLY A 158 24.23 26.57 6.36
CA GLY A 158 24.49 27.44 7.47
C GLY A 158 23.36 28.43 7.73
N GLU A 159 23.66 29.73 7.74
CA GLU A 159 22.64 30.77 7.98
C GLU A 159 21.86 31.19 6.74
N LYS A 160 22.35 30.83 5.54
CA LYS A 160 21.73 31.24 4.27
C LYS A 160 20.84 30.16 3.66
N ILE A 161 19.81 30.58 2.96
CA ILE A 161 18.96 29.74 2.11
C ILE A 161 19.69 29.56 0.78
N ALA A 162 20.13 28.35 0.49
CA ALA A 162 20.86 28.00 -0.74
C ALA A 162 19.94 27.38 -1.81
N ALA A 163 18.82 26.81 -1.39
CA ALA A 163 17.83 26.20 -2.28
C ALA A 163 16.44 26.21 -1.65
N VAL A 164 15.45 25.75 -2.42
CA VAL A 164 14.08 25.55 -1.97
C VAL A 164 13.59 24.19 -2.44
N PHE A 165 12.78 23.50 -1.63
CA PHE A 165 11.87 22.51 -2.15
C PHE A 165 10.62 23.22 -2.69
N VAL A 166 10.29 22.93 -3.92
CA VAL A 166 9.05 23.37 -4.55
C VAL A 166 8.10 22.20 -4.51
N ARG A 167 7.07 22.28 -3.66
CA ARG A 167 5.99 21.28 -3.61
C ARG A 167 4.80 21.76 -4.41
N ARG A 168 4.29 20.88 -5.27
CA ARG A 168 3.16 21.18 -6.13
C ARG A 168 2.17 20.02 -6.12
N GLN A 169 0.90 20.34 -5.92
CA GLN A 169 -0.22 19.43 -6.11
C GLN A 169 -1.15 19.96 -7.18
N GLU A 170 -1.67 19.05 -7.99
CA GLU A 170 -2.76 19.35 -8.92
C GLU A 170 -4.10 19.32 -8.18
N ALA A 171 -5.11 20.04 -8.69
CA ALA A 171 -6.45 19.93 -8.13
C ALA A 171 -7.02 18.53 -8.39
N LEU A 172 -7.75 18.00 -7.41
CA LEU A 172 -8.51 16.76 -7.55
C LEU A 172 -10.00 17.02 -7.38
N ARG A 173 -10.81 16.36 -8.19
CA ARG A 173 -12.28 16.35 -8.08
C ARG A 173 -12.78 14.92 -8.12
N GLY A 174 -13.76 14.62 -7.28
CA GLY A 174 -14.33 13.29 -7.24
C GLY A 174 -15.72 13.24 -6.66
N ALA A 175 -16.26 12.04 -6.63
CA ALA A 175 -17.53 11.77 -5.96
C ALA A 175 -17.50 10.39 -5.30
N VAL A 176 -18.21 10.27 -4.19
CA VAL A 176 -18.56 8.97 -3.60
C VAL A 176 -20.05 8.79 -3.75
N GLU A 177 -20.44 7.70 -4.44
CA GLU A 177 -21.82 7.29 -4.64
C GLU A 177 -22.14 6.13 -3.70
N THR A 178 -23.32 6.16 -3.09
CA THR A 178 -23.81 5.06 -2.25
C THR A 178 -25.18 4.61 -2.71
N ALA A 179 -25.41 3.30 -2.69
CA ALA A 179 -26.69 2.69 -2.93
C ALA A 179 -26.91 1.52 -1.96
N VAL A 180 -28.16 1.27 -1.61
CA VAL A 180 -28.57 0.16 -0.75
C VAL A 180 -29.63 -0.65 -1.47
N THR A 181 -29.47 -1.96 -1.46
CA THR A 181 -30.44 -2.91 -2.02
C THR A 181 -30.77 -3.94 -0.95
N GLN A 182 -32.04 -4.14 -0.68
CA GLN A 182 -32.51 -5.18 0.24
C GLN A 182 -32.30 -6.56 -0.38
N VAL A 183 -31.70 -7.47 0.38
CA VAL A 183 -31.48 -8.88 -0.01
C VAL A 183 -32.58 -9.75 0.59
N ASP A 184 -32.86 -9.56 1.89
CA ASP A 184 -33.98 -10.16 2.61
C ASP A 184 -34.48 -9.19 3.71
N ASP A 185 -35.35 -9.69 4.62
CA ASP A 185 -35.93 -8.83 5.67
C ASP A 185 -34.93 -8.17 6.59
N GLN A 186 -33.73 -8.73 6.76
CA GLN A 186 -32.70 -8.26 7.68
C GLN A 186 -31.37 -7.95 7.01
N VAL A 187 -31.15 -8.36 5.75
CA VAL A 187 -29.88 -8.22 5.07
C VAL A 187 -29.99 -7.25 3.90
N PHE A 188 -29.03 -6.33 3.88
CA PHE A 188 -28.90 -5.30 2.85
C PHE A 188 -27.53 -5.43 2.16
N LYS A 189 -27.52 -5.28 0.84
CA LYS A 189 -26.31 -5.05 0.07
C LYS A 189 -26.08 -3.56 -0.05
N VAL A 190 -24.91 -3.12 0.39
CA VAL A 190 -24.47 -1.71 0.32
C VAL A 190 -23.39 -1.60 -0.74
N THR A 191 -23.60 -0.69 -1.67
CA THR A 191 -22.64 -0.36 -2.73
C THR A 191 -22.04 1.01 -2.44
N VAL A 192 -20.71 1.11 -2.47
CA VAL A 192 -19.95 2.35 -2.39
C VAL A 192 -19.06 2.46 -3.64
N ARG A 193 -19.20 3.55 -4.40
CA ARG A 193 -18.37 3.80 -5.58
C ARG A 193 -17.60 5.10 -5.41
N ILE A 194 -16.29 5.03 -5.57
CA ILE A 194 -15.40 6.20 -5.58
C ILE A 194 -15.06 6.50 -7.04
N LEU A 195 -15.33 7.71 -7.49
CA LEU A 195 -15.19 8.15 -8.88
C LEU A 195 -14.18 9.30 -8.94
N ASN A 196 -13.22 9.21 -9.84
CA ASN A 196 -12.33 10.33 -10.15
C ASN A 196 -12.92 11.15 -11.32
N ARG A 197 -13.31 12.37 -11.02
CA ARG A 197 -13.89 13.33 -11.97
C ARG A 197 -12.97 14.52 -12.23
N THR A 198 -11.68 14.34 -11.96
CA THR A 198 -10.66 15.36 -12.24
C THR A 198 -10.49 15.51 -13.74
N SER A 199 -10.61 16.73 -14.23
CA SER A 199 -10.41 17.02 -15.66
C SER A 199 -8.92 16.95 -16.04
N VAL A 200 -8.65 16.47 -17.23
CA VAL A 200 -7.31 16.38 -17.80
C VAL A 200 -7.26 17.18 -19.11
N PRO A 201 -6.33 18.13 -19.25
CA PRO A 201 -6.12 18.80 -20.53
C PRO A 201 -5.79 17.79 -21.64
N ALA A 202 -6.39 17.94 -22.81
CA ALA A 202 -6.17 17.02 -23.94
C ALA A 202 -4.69 16.86 -24.32
N THR A 203 -3.89 17.90 -24.10
CA THR A 203 -2.43 17.89 -24.33
C THR A 203 -1.65 17.04 -23.35
N GLU A 204 -2.23 16.72 -22.19
CA GLU A 204 -1.59 15.97 -21.12
C GLU A 204 -2.05 14.50 -21.03
N LEU A 205 -3.01 14.08 -21.87
CA LEU A 205 -3.53 12.70 -21.87
C LEU A 205 -2.47 11.63 -22.18
N GLN A 206 -1.34 12.00 -22.77
CA GLN A 206 -0.23 11.10 -23.05
C GLN A 206 0.95 11.27 -22.04
N ASP A 207 0.86 12.25 -21.15
CA ASP A 207 1.86 12.51 -20.13
C ASP A 207 1.50 11.74 -18.86
N GLN A 208 2.15 10.60 -18.65
CA GLN A 208 1.90 9.74 -17.48
C GLN A 208 2.21 10.44 -16.15
N ASP A 209 3.21 11.31 -16.10
CA ASP A 209 3.55 12.02 -14.87
C ASP A 209 2.44 13.05 -14.53
N ALA A 210 1.91 13.76 -15.51
CA ALA A 210 0.77 14.66 -15.34
C ALA A 210 -0.51 13.91 -14.91
N ILE A 211 -0.74 12.71 -15.47
CA ILE A 211 -1.88 11.86 -15.11
C ILE A 211 -1.76 11.36 -13.67
N VAL A 212 -0.59 10.88 -13.27
CA VAL A 212 -0.37 10.38 -11.89
C VAL A 212 -0.69 11.47 -10.86
N MET A 213 -0.32 12.72 -11.15
CA MET A 213 -0.61 13.85 -10.25
C MET A 213 -2.12 14.13 -10.08
N ARG A 214 -2.97 13.59 -10.94
CA ARG A 214 -4.44 13.72 -10.91
C ARG A 214 -5.17 12.43 -10.59
N THR A 215 -4.46 11.42 -10.10
CA THR A 215 -5.06 10.14 -9.65
C THR A 215 -5.31 10.14 -8.14
N PHE A 216 -6.31 9.36 -7.72
CA PHE A 216 -6.39 8.92 -6.32
C PHE A 216 -5.57 7.66 -6.21
N ALA A 217 -4.47 7.70 -5.47
CA ALA A 217 -3.58 6.56 -5.29
C ALA A 217 -3.91 5.79 -4.01
N SER A 218 -3.66 4.49 -3.99
CA SER A 218 -3.94 3.63 -2.83
C SER A 218 -5.35 3.81 -2.27
N THR A 219 -6.33 3.92 -3.15
CA THR A 219 -7.72 4.22 -2.79
C THR A 219 -8.33 3.05 -2.03
N HIS A 220 -8.98 3.34 -0.90
CA HIS A 220 -9.68 2.33 -0.12
C HIS A 220 -10.89 2.93 0.61
N THR A 221 -11.78 2.04 1.07
CA THR A 221 -13.00 2.40 1.79
C THR A 221 -13.00 1.74 3.15
N VAL A 222 -13.31 2.50 4.18
CA VAL A 222 -13.60 1.99 5.53
C VAL A 222 -15.08 2.17 5.78
N VAL A 223 -15.74 1.10 6.19
CA VAL A 223 -17.17 1.09 6.53
C VAL A 223 -17.34 0.55 7.93
N HIS A 224 -17.99 1.32 8.78
CA HIS A 224 -18.35 0.90 10.14
C HIS A 224 -19.86 0.88 10.29
N VAL A 225 -20.40 -0.19 10.90
CA VAL A 225 -21.83 -0.36 11.14
C VAL A 225 -22.15 -0.20 12.63
N THR A 226 -23.23 0.50 12.91
CA THR A 226 -23.84 0.59 14.24
C THR A 226 -25.25 0.04 14.17
N GLY A 227 -25.63 -0.79 15.14
CA GLY A 227 -26.96 -1.45 15.13
C GLY A 227 -27.09 -2.60 14.13
N GLY A 228 -25.97 -3.12 13.63
CA GLY A 228 -25.91 -4.24 12.71
C GLY A 228 -24.56 -4.96 12.75
N GLU A 229 -24.34 -5.83 11.78
CA GLU A 229 -23.08 -6.53 11.57
C GLU A 229 -22.84 -6.79 10.08
N PHE A 230 -21.57 -6.84 9.67
CA PHE A 230 -21.19 -7.29 8.34
C PHE A 230 -21.19 -8.81 8.24
N ILE A 231 -21.56 -9.30 7.06
CA ILE A 231 -21.37 -10.69 6.66
C ILE A 231 -20.04 -10.78 5.92
N SER A 232 -19.17 -11.70 6.34
CA SER A 232 -17.91 -11.96 5.61
C SER A 232 -18.21 -12.33 4.15
N LEU A 233 -17.47 -11.77 3.22
CA LEU A 233 -17.56 -12.18 1.81
C LEU A 233 -16.60 -13.33 1.48
N LEU A 234 -15.62 -13.60 2.35
CA LEU A 234 -14.67 -14.70 2.21
C LEU A 234 -15.24 -16.01 2.78
N GLU A 235 -15.86 -15.93 3.96
CA GLU A 235 -16.48 -17.06 4.67
C GLU A 235 -17.93 -16.72 5.03
N PRO A 236 -18.83 -16.58 4.05
CA PRO A 236 -20.23 -16.27 4.32
C PRO A 236 -20.94 -17.49 4.92
N PRO A 237 -21.95 -17.29 5.80
CA PRO A 237 -22.90 -18.33 6.14
C PRO A 237 -23.56 -18.92 4.89
N GLU A 238 -23.88 -20.21 4.90
CA GLU A 238 -24.43 -20.93 3.74
C GLU A 238 -25.65 -20.22 3.13
N GLU A 239 -26.53 -19.70 3.97
CA GLU A 239 -27.74 -18.95 3.58
C GLU A 239 -27.43 -17.66 2.79
N TYR A 240 -26.25 -17.06 2.96
CA TYR A 240 -25.82 -15.84 2.27
C TYR A 240 -24.72 -16.06 1.25
N ALA A 241 -24.29 -17.30 1.01
CA ALA A 241 -23.21 -17.60 0.06
C ALA A 241 -23.52 -17.08 -1.35
N ALA A 242 -24.75 -17.24 -1.83
CA ALA A 242 -25.18 -16.73 -3.13
C ALA A 242 -25.18 -15.19 -3.19
N ALA A 243 -25.63 -14.51 -2.11
CA ALA A 243 -25.64 -13.06 -2.04
C ALA A 243 -24.22 -12.49 -1.95
N ALA A 244 -23.33 -13.15 -1.19
CA ALA A 244 -21.91 -12.77 -1.10
C ALA A 244 -21.20 -12.92 -2.46
N ALA A 245 -21.42 -14.04 -3.15
CA ALA A 245 -20.87 -14.25 -4.50
C ALA A 245 -21.42 -13.28 -5.55
N ALA A 246 -22.61 -12.72 -5.34
CA ALA A 246 -23.21 -11.70 -6.20
C ALA A 246 -22.70 -10.28 -5.95
N CYS A 247 -21.89 -10.05 -4.89
CA CYS A 247 -21.25 -8.77 -4.63
C CYS A 247 -20.17 -8.48 -5.69
N LYS A 248 -20.27 -7.30 -6.32
CA LYS A 248 -19.34 -6.87 -7.37
C LYS A 248 -18.33 -5.89 -6.80
N ASN A 249 -17.17 -6.38 -6.41
CA ASN A 249 -16.06 -5.56 -5.98
C ASN A 249 -15.13 -5.31 -7.18
N VAL A 250 -14.83 -4.04 -7.46
CA VAL A 250 -14.02 -3.63 -8.61
C VAL A 250 -12.80 -2.89 -8.11
N ASN A 251 -11.62 -3.43 -8.38
CA ASN A 251 -10.31 -2.92 -7.96
C ASN A 251 -10.13 -2.84 -6.44
N THR A 252 -10.86 -3.67 -5.70
CA THR A 252 -10.82 -3.68 -4.23
C THR A 252 -11.34 -4.99 -3.67
N TRP A 253 -10.90 -5.34 -2.45
CA TRP A 253 -11.24 -6.56 -1.74
C TRP A 253 -11.66 -6.24 -0.30
N PRO A 254 -12.97 -6.28 0.01
CA PRO A 254 -13.46 -6.00 1.35
C PRO A 254 -13.22 -7.17 2.30
N VAL A 255 -12.69 -6.85 3.49
CA VAL A 255 -12.44 -7.80 4.57
C VAL A 255 -12.88 -7.23 5.92
N LEU A 256 -13.25 -8.11 6.86
CA LEU A 256 -13.52 -7.73 8.24
C LEU A 256 -12.23 -7.31 8.95
N VAL A 257 -12.32 -6.26 9.78
CA VAL A 257 -11.17 -5.74 10.54
C VAL A 257 -11.51 -5.64 12.01
N GLY A 258 -10.55 -6.04 12.86
CA GLY A 258 -10.66 -5.98 14.31
C GLY A 258 -9.71 -6.94 14.99
N GLU A 259 -9.84 -7.07 16.30
CA GLU A 259 -9.05 -8.03 17.06
C GLU A 259 -9.45 -9.46 16.66
N ALA A 260 -8.48 -10.25 16.18
CA ALA A 260 -8.72 -11.59 15.64
C ALA A 260 -9.36 -12.55 16.64
N ASP A 261 -9.05 -12.40 17.95
CA ASP A 261 -9.61 -13.24 19.01
C ASP A 261 -11.11 -12.94 19.26
N LYS A 262 -11.51 -11.66 19.10
CA LYS A 262 -12.88 -11.22 19.33
C LYS A 262 -13.77 -11.32 18.08
N LYS A 263 -13.15 -11.32 16.91
CA LYS A 263 -13.81 -11.39 15.59
C LYS A 263 -15.01 -10.43 15.47
N PRO A 264 -14.85 -9.10 15.76
CA PRO A 264 -15.94 -8.16 15.63
C PRO A 264 -16.38 -8.06 14.17
N ARG A 265 -17.67 -7.87 13.94
CA ARG A 265 -18.26 -7.77 12.61
C ARG A 265 -18.83 -6.37 12.34
N ASP A 266 -18.27 -5.37 12.99
CA ASP A 266 -18.77 -3.99 12.92
C ASP A 266 -17.96 -3.10 11.96
N THR A 267 -16.82 -3.58 11.46
CA THR A 267 -15.93 -2.81 10.60
C THR A 267 -15.43 -3.63 9.42
N MET A 268 -15.51 -3.03 8.23
CA MET A 268 -15.03 -3.58 6.97
C MET A 268 -14.02 -2.62 6.34
N LEU A 269 -12.88 -3.14 5.91
CA LEU A 269 -11.89 -2.44 5.11
C LEU A 269 -11.91 -3.02 3.70
N SER A 270 -12.15 -2.17 2.71
CA SER A 270 -12.07 -2.51 1.30
C SER A 270 -10.85 -1.86 0.70
N SER A 271 -9.83 -2.63 0.38
CA SER A 271 -8.51 -2.16 -0.05
C SER A 271 -8.12 -2.72 -1.42
N PRO A 272 -7.19 -2.05 -2.15
CA PRO A 272 -6.68 -2.55 -3.43
C PRO A 272 -5.71 -3.73 -3.28
N ILE A 273 -5.53 -4.22 -2.06
CA ILE A 273 -4.65 -5.34 -1.73
C ILE A 273 -5.52 -6.49 -1.21
N ILE A 274 -5.22 -7.70 -1.63
CA ILE A 274 -5.91 -8.90 -1.18
C ILE A 274 -5.47 -9.20 0.26
N LEU A 275 -6.41 -9.14 1.18
CA LEU A 275 -6.23 -9.46 2.59
C LEU A 275 -7.21 -10.59 2.99
N TYR A 276 -6.93 -11.22 4.12
CA TYR A 276 -7.89 -12.10 4.80
C TYR A 276 -8.70 -11.31 5.83
N ASP A 277 -9.82 -11.87 6.26
CA ASP A 277 -10.56 -11.31 7.39
C ASP A 277 -9.67 -11.24 8.64
N TYR A 278 -9.76 -10.13 9.36
CA TYR A 278 -8.96 -9.82 10.55
C TYR A 278 -7.46 -9.78 10.27
N PRO A 279 -7.00 -8.97 9.30
CA PRO A 279 -5.58 -8.86 8.98
C PRO A 279 -4.80 -8.37 10.20
N GLN A 280 -3.61 -8.91 10.38
CA GLN A 280 -2.73 -8.61 11.51
C GLN A 280 -1.36 -8.18 11.01
N ILE A 281 -0.80 -7.16 11.67
CA ILE A 281 0.61 -6.83 11.51
C ILE A 281 1.41 -7.81 12.37
N ALA A 282 2.45 -8.39 11.79
CA ALA A 282 3.32 -9.32 12.48
C ALA A 282 3.92 -8.68 13.76
N PRO A 283 3.73 -9.27 14.97
CA PRO A 283 4.30 -8.70 16.20
C PRO A 283 5.82 -8.68 16.19
N GLU A 284 6.47 -9.52 15.38
CA GLU A 284 7.92 -9.58 15.18
C GLU A 284 8.42 -8.49 14.23
N SER A 285 7.52 -7.90 13.43
CA SER A 285 7.89 -6.78 12.56
C SER A 285 8.30 -5.57 13.41
N ALA A 286 9.48 -5.04 13.16
CA ALA A 286 9.97 -3.83 13.84
C ALA A 286 9.17 -2.57 13.44
N GLY A 287 8.22 -2.71 12.55
CA GLY A 287 7.35 -1.71 11.96
C GLY A 287 7.19 -1.95 10.47
N ASP A 288 6.35 -1.14 9.83
CA ASP A 288 6.01 -1.31 8.43
C ASP A 288 7.19 -0.94 7.51
N LEU A 289 7.50 -1.82 6.56
CA LEU A 289 8.45 -1.59 5.48
C LEU A 289 7.76 -1.14 4.19
N PHE A 290 6.42 -1.11 4.17
CA PHE A 290 5.58 -0.74 3.02
C PHE A 290 5.84 -1.57 1.75
N ASP A 291 6.30 -2.80 1.92
CA ASP A 291 6.53 -3.76 0.84
C ASP A 291 6.07 -5.15 1.31
N GLY A 292 4.77 -5.42 1.17
CA GLY A 292 4.15 -6.69 1.55
C GLY A 292 4.52 -7.87 0.64
N ALA A 293 5.26 -7.60 -0.45
CA ALA A 293 5.70 -8.63 -1.38
C ALA A 293 7.01 -9.32 -0.96
N GLU A 294 7.77 -8.74 -0.02
CA GLU A 294 9.03 -9.29 0.46
C GLU A 294 8.99 -9.59 1.97
N ILE A 295 9.87 -10.48 2.42
CA ILE A 295 9.97 -10.88 3.83
C ILE A 295 10.72 -9.80 4.61
N ASP A 296 10.15 -9.32 5.72
CA ASP A 296 10.71 -8.26 6.59
C ASP A 296 12.17 -8.51 7.00
N GLU A 297 12.54 -9.77 7.29
CA GLU A 297 13.91 -10.14 7.63
C GLU A 297 14.85 -9.85 6.47
N ILE A 298 14.50 -10.26 5.25
CA ILE A 298 15.33 -10.06 4.06
C ILE A 298 15.47 -8.57 3.76
N LEU A 299 14.38 -7.82 3.84
CA LEU A 299 14.40 -6.36 3.64
C LEU A 299 15.29 -5.67 4.69
N THR A 300 15.16 -6.04 5.95
CA THR A 300 15.97 -5.50 7.05
C THR A 300 17.46 -5.77 6.83
N LEU A 301 17.83 -7.02 6.50
CA LEU A 301 19.23 -7.37 6.20
C LEU A 301 19.79 -6.61 4.99
N ARG A 302 18.98 -6.43 3.95
CA ARG A 302 19.37 -5.67 2.76
C ARG A 302 19.59 -4.19 3.06
N ILE A 303 18.75 -3.58 3.89
CA ILE A 303 18.93 -2.19 4.34
C ILE A 303 20.21 -2.06 5.16
N MET A 304 20.51 -3.01 6.05
CA MET A 304 21.75 -3.01 6.84
C MET A 304 23.01 -3.09 5.98
N THR A 305 22.94 -3.80 4.84
CA THR A 305 24.08 -3.98 3.91
C THR A 305 24.21 -2.86 2.87
N MET A 306 23.37 -1.83 2.91
CA MET A 306 23.48 -0.67 2.02
C MET A 306 24.79 0.09 2.27
N THR A 307 25.38 0.61 1.19
CA THR A 307 26.54 1.49 1.27
C THR A 307 26.18 2.84 1.90
N ASP A 308 27.17 3.58 2.41
CA ASP A 308 26.96 4.92 2.95
C ASP A 308 26.34 5.89 1.93
N GLN A 309 26.64 5.71 0.64
CA GLN A 309 26.05 6.49 -0.43
C GLN A 309 24.56 6.17 -0.57
N GLU A 310 24.19 4.89 -0.60
CA GLU A 310 22.80 4.44 -0.68
C GLU A 310 21.97 4.86 0.53
N LYS A 311 22.56 4.78 1.73
CA LYS A 311 21.92 5.27 2.96
C LYS A 311 21.69 6.79 2.93
N ARG A 312 22.64 7.56 2.39
CA ARG A 312 22.46 9.01 2.20
C ARG A 312 21.33 9.32 1.21
N GLU A 313 21.27 8.58 0.10
CA GLU A 313 20.19 8.71 -0.87
C GLU A 313 18.84 8.40 -0.22
N MET A 314 18.72 7.29 0.52
CA MET A 314 17.51 6.90 1.23
C MET A 314 17.06 7.95 2.27
N ARG A 315 18.00 8.52 3.05
CA ARG A 315 17.70 9.62 3.99
C ARG A 315 17.19 10.89 3.29
N GLY A 316 17.60 11.12 2.06
CA GLY A 316 17.20 12.26 1.23
C GLY A 316 15.85 12.10 0.55
N VAL A 317 15.27 10.89 0.54
CA VAL A 317 13.98 10.60 -0.11
C VAL A 317 12.85 11.35 0.60
N ASP A 318 12.44 10.91 1.78
CA ASP A 318 11.40 11.52 2.60
C ASP A 318 11.43 11.00 4.04
N ASP A 319 10.49 11.46 4.86
CA ASP A 319 10.43 11.09 6.28
C ASP A 319 10.08 9.61 6.51
N HIS A 320 9.34 8.96 5.59
CA HIS A 320 9.02 7.53 5.71
C HIS A 320 10.27 6.69 5.46
N ALA A 321 10.97 6.92 4.35
CA ALA A 321 12.22 6.21 4.03
C ALA A 321 13.29 6.44 5.10
N ARG A 322 13.41 7.69 5.61
CA ARG A 322 14.34 8.01 6.71
C ARG A 322 14.01 7.22 7.97
N ARG A 323 12.73 7.18 8.39
CA ARG A 323 12.29 6.40 9.57
C ARG A 323 12.55 4.91 9.42
N ILE A 324 12.35 4.34 8.23
CA ILE A 324 12.68 2.94 7.95
C ILE A 324 14.18 2.70 8.18
N LEU A 325 15.04 3.55 7.61
CA LEU A 325 16.49 3.41 7.75
C LEU A 325 16.95 3.55 9.20
N GLU A 326 16.56 4.63 9.89
CA GLU A 326 16.94 4.89 11.28
C GLU A 326 16.48 3.77 12.22
N ARG A 327 15.25 3.30 12.05
CA ARG A 327 14.72 2.16 12.79
C ARG A 327 15.53 0.89 12.54
N THR A 328 15.87 0.62 11.27
CA THR A 328 16.65 -0.58 10.91
C THR A 328 18.09 -0.50 11.48
N GLU A 329 18.72 0.67 11.45
CA GLU A 329 20.05 0.86 12.02
C GLU A 329 20.07 0.73 13.56
N MET A 330 18.96 0.98 14.24
CA MET A 330 18.81 0.86 15.69
C MET A 330 18.37 -0.53 16.16
N LEU A 331 18.07 -1.48 15.26
CA LEU A 331 17.60 -2.80 15.63
C LEU A 331 18.64 -3.58 16.45
N PRO A 332 18.27 -4.09 17.65
CA PRO A 332 19.14 -4.97 18.40
C PRO A 332 19.38 -6.30 17.66
N ALA A 333 20.58 -6.88 17.81
CA ALA A 333 20.91 -8.17 17.21
C ALA A 333 19.92 -9.29 17.60
N ASP A 334 19.42 -9.26 18.84
CA ASP A 334 18.41 -10.22 19.32
C ASP A 334 17.07 -10.12 18.58
N HIS A 335 16.75 -8.97 18.03
CA HIS A 335 15.52 -8.80 17.26
C HIS A 335 15.62 -9.47 15.89
N LEU A 336 16.78 -9.38 15.24
CA LEU A 336 17.06 -10.07 13.97
C LEU A 336 16.95 -11.61 14.15
N LEU A 337 17.45 -12.13 15.28
CA LEU A 337 17.31 -13.56 15.59
C LEU A 337 15.85 -13.99 15.82
N LYS A 338 15.01 -13.09 16.35
CA LYS A 338 13.56 -13.36 16.52
C LYS A 338 12.78 -13.36 15.23
N MET A 339 13.19 -12.58 14.24
CA MET A 339 12.57 -12.60 12.91
C MET A 339 12.96 -13.87 12.14
N HIS A 340 14.14 -14.43 12.40
CA HIS A 340 14.65 -15.61 11.71
C HIS A 340 13.90 -16.87 12.11
N GLY A 341 13.26 -17.53 11.15
CA GLY A 341 12.63 -18.83 11.33
C GLY A 341 11.32 -18.85 12.12
N VAL A 342 10.64 -17.72 12.28
CA VAL A 342 9.30 -17.69 12.87
C VAL A 342 8.29 -18.27 11.88
N MET A 343 8.04 -19.57 11.97
CA MET A 343 6.92 -20.21 11.27
C MET A 343 5.67 -20.09 12.15
N ARG A 344 4.65 -19.36 11.66
CA ARG A 344 3.33 -19.35 12.30
C ARG A 344 2.49 -20.46 11.73
N ALA A 345 1.90 -21.26 12.61
CA ALA A 345 0.77 -22.09 12.26
C ALA A 345 -0.38 -21.15 11.87
N THR A 346 -0.71 -21.08 10.59
CA THR A 346 -1.93 -20.42 10.14
C THR A 346 -3.10 -21.24 10.62
N ALA A 347 -4.18 -20.59 11.08
CA ALA A 347 -5.42 -21.25 11.54
C ALA A 347 -6.09 -22.14 10.46
N GLN A 348 -5.51 -22.22 9.27
CA GLN A 348 -5.94 -23.05 8.15
C GLN A 348 -5.26 -24.41 8.05
N GLU A 349 -4.37 -24.79 8.98
CA GLU A 349 -3.75 -26.12 8.96
C GLU A 349 -4.69 -27.31 9.22
N GLN A 350 -5.99 -27.08 9.31
CA GLN A 350 -6.97 -28.17 9.47
C GLN A 350 -7.72 -28.59 8.20
N SER A 351 -7.45 -28.04 7.01
CA SER A 351 -8.27 -28.44 5.84
C SER A 351 -7.61 -28.60 4.47
N ASN A 352 -6.28 -28.54 4.31
CA ASN A 352 -5.69 -28.87 3.00
C ASN A 352 -4.25 -29.41 3.08
N ASP A 353 -4.07 -30.51 3.81
CA ASP A 353 -2.82 -31.27 3.87
C ASP A 353 -2.58 -32.17 2.63
N GLU A 354 -3.26 -31.93 1.51
CA GLU A 354 -3.02 -32.75 0.30
C GLU A 354 -1.81 -32.30 -0.52
N PHE A 355 -1.25 -31.09 -0.32
CA PHE A 355 -0.05 -30.64 -1.05
C PHE A 355 1.28 -31.00 -0.34
N PHE A 356 1.24 -31.28 0.96
CA PHE A 356 2.40 -31.74 1.75
C PHE A 356 2.07 -33.04 2.49
N ASN A 357 1.54 -34.03 1.77
CA ASN A 357 1.30 -35.34 2.38
C ASN A 357 2.64 -36.04 2.61
N PRO A 358 3.06 -36.27 3.87
CA PRO A 358 4.30 -37.02 4.14
C PRO A 358 4.27 -38.49 3.68
N ALA A 359 3.14 -38.98 3.17
CA ALA A 359 3.02 -40.34 2.63
C ALA A 359 3.69 -40.55 1.26
N THR A 360 4.14 -39.53 0.57
CA THR A 360 4.88 -39.63 -0.70
C THR A 360 6.34 -39.15 -0.56
N ARG A 361 7.02 -39.47 0.53
CA ARG A 361 8.48 -39.31 0.56
C ARG A 361 9.09 -40.31 -0.40
N LEU A 362 9.72 -39.81 -1.45
CA LEU A 362 10.50 -40.65 -2.34
C LEU A 362 11.71 -41.20 -1.57
N GLU A 363 11.98 -42.51 -1.68
CA GLU A 363 13.17 -43.10 -1.09
C GLU A 363 14.44 -42.67 -1.86
N SER A 364 14.30 -42.35 -3.13
CA SER A 364 15.36 -41.81 -3.97
C SER A 364 14.80 -40.98 -5.14
N ALA A 365 15.60 -40.07 -5.69
CA ALA A 365 15.29 -39.30 -6.88
C ALA A 365 16.46 -39.30 -7.88
N MET A 366 16.16 -39.39 -9.17
CA MET A 366 17.18 -39.31 -10.23
C MET A 366 17.40 -37.87 -10.65
N VAL A 367 18.56 -37.31 -10.41
CA VAL A 367 18.95 -35.96 -10.84
C VAL A 367 20.20 -36.05 -11.73
N ASN A 368 20.08 -35.64 -12.98
CA ASN A 368 21.16 -35.68 -13.97
C ASN A 368 21.82 -37.06 -14.11
N GLY A 369 21.04 -38.14 -14.00
CA GLY A 369 21.55 -39.52 -14.12
C GLY A 369 22.19 -40.08 -12.84
N VAL A 370 22.14 -39.34 -11.72
CA VAL A 370 22.62 -39.80 -10.41
C VAL A 370 21.42 -40.01 -9.50
N GLU A 371 21.33 -41.18 -8.87
CA GLU A 371 20.35 -41.48 -7.88
C GLU A 371 20.74 -40.81 -6.54
N LEU A 372 19.88 -39.94 -6.04
CA LEU A 372 20.04 -39.21 -4.77
C LEU A 372 19.10 -39.78 -3.72
N ARG A 373 19.57 -39.88 -2.46
CA ARG A 373 18.84 -40.38 -1.30
C ARG A 373 18.96 -39.43 -0.12
N LYS A 374 18.08 -39.53 0.84
CA LYS A 374 18.21 -38.84 2.11
C LYS A 374 19.55 -39.11 2.77
N GLY A 375 20.24 -38.06 3.18
CA GLY A 375 21.57 -38.11 3.78
C GLY A 375 22.72 -37.86 2.78
N ASP A 376 22.46 -37.87 1.49
CA ASP A 376 23.50 -37.62 0.49
C ASP A 376 23.94 -36.15 0.54
N LYS A 377 25.24 -35.94 0.29
CA LYS A 377 25.81 -34.59 0.19
C LYS A 377 25.84 -34.17 -1.28
N VAL A 378 25.22 -33.07 -1.56
CA VAL A 378 25.15 -32.49 -2.92
C VAL A 378 25.80 -31.13 -2.95
N ARG A 379 26.40 -30.76 -4.06
CA ARG A 379 26.89 -29.43 -4.32
C ARG A 379 25.86 -28.66 -5.13
N ILE A 380 25.41 -27.52 -4.61
CA ILE A 380 24.36 -26.70 -5.22
C ILE A 380 24.94 -25.87 -6.36
N TRP A 381 24.36 -25.99 -7.57
CA TRP A 381 24.66 -25.19 -8.75
C TRP A 381 23.36 -24.64 -9.33
N PRO A 382 22.91 -23.44 -8.92
CA PRO A 382 21.71 -22.83 -9.48
C PRO A 382 21.84 -22.64 -11.00
N LYS A 383 20.84 -23.10 -11.75
CA LYS A 383 20.84 -22.97 -13.23
C LYS A 383 20.56 -21.54 -13.71
N LYS A 384 19.90 -20.76 -12.89
CA LYS A 384 19.61 -19.33 -13.13
C LYS A 384 20.11 -18.58 -11.91
N ARG A 385 20.93 -17.59 -12.10
CA ARG A 385 21.30 -16.61 -11.05
C ARG A 385 20.21 -15.58 -10.96
N ALA A 386 19.03 -15.99 -10.50
CA ALA A 386 17.84 -15.15 -10.47
C ALA A 386 17.82 -14.22 -9.29
N ASP A 387 18.44 -14.62 -8.16
CA ASP A 387 18.51 -13.81 -6.95
C ASP A 387 19.81 -13.99 -6.15
N ILE A 388 19.91 -13.27 -5.03
CA ILE A 388 21.09 -13.28 -4.14
C ILE A 388 21.26 -14.65 -3.47
N MET A 389 20.17 -15.39 -3.22
CA MET A 389 20.23 -16.72 -2.61
C MET A 389 20.89 -17.72 -3.54
N ASP A 390 20.58 -17.66 -4.85
CA ASP A 390 21.24 -18.49 -5.85
C ASP A 390 22.77 -18.26 -5.87
N MET A 391 23.18 -16.99 -5.74
CA MET A 391 24.60 -16.62 -5.67
C MET A 391 25.26 -17.07 -4.36
N ALA A 392 24.55 -16.98 -3.24
CA ALA A 392 25.05 -17.37 -1.92
C ALA A 392 25.18 -18.90 -1.77
N LEU A 393 24.32 -19.65 -2.46
CA LEU A 393 24.30 -21.12 -2.43
C LEU A 393 25.22 -21.76 -3.48
N GLU A 394 25.65 -21.02 -4.50
CA GLU A 394 26.53 -21.53 -5.56
C GLU A 394 27.81 -22.17 -4.99
N GLY A 395 28.05 -23.43 -5.32
CA GLY A 395 29.19 -24.17 -4.86
C GLY A 395 29.16 -24.66 -3.43
N LYS A 396 28.12 -24.35 -2.66
CA LYS A 396 27.96 -24.86 -1.28
C LYS A 396 27.58 -26.34 -1.28
N VAL A 397 27.94 -27.00 -0.21
CA VAL A 397 27.58 -28.41 0.02
C VAL A 397 26.42 -28.47 0.97
N ALA A 398 25.32 -29.10 0.56
CA ALA A 398 24.14 -29.35 1.38
C ALA A 398 23.92 -30.86 1.56
N THR A 399 23.21 -31.22 2.62
CA THR A 399 22.76 -32.61 2.86
C THR A 399 21.27 -32.69 2.55
N ILE A 400 20.87 -33.72 1.81
CA ILE A 400 19.44 -33.94 1.49
C ILE A 400 18.74 -34.45 2.74
N GLU A 401 17.77 -33.69 3.22
CA GLU A 401 16.96 -34.08 4.39
C GLU A 401 15.67 -34.82 4.01
N ALA A 402 15.09 -34.49 2.85
CA ALA A 402 13.91 -35.16 2.29
C ALA A 402 13.94 -35.11 0.76
N LEU A 403 13.26 -36.07 0.11
CA LEU A 403 13.04 -36.13 -1.35
C LEU A 403 11.56 -36.26 -1.61
#